data_cfd5da882feb2daff962756cd1ed39c8
#
_entry.id   cfd5da882feb2daff962756cd1ed39c8
#
_cell.length_a   1.000
_cell.length_b   1.000
_cell.length_c   1.000
_cell.angle_alpha   90.00
_cell.angle_beta   90.00
_cell.angle_gamma   90.00
#
_symmetry.space_group_name_H-M   'P 1'
#
loop_
_entity.id
_entity.type
_entity.pdbx_description
1 polymer ?
#
loop_
_entity_poly.entity_id
_entity_poly.type
_entity_poly.pdbx_seq_one_letter_code
_entity_poly.pdbx_strand_id
1 'polypeptide(L)'
;MRTTRRNFCSNTALALLSPRLLRAQTKAQKQAQTQAQNQAQGRALPGTASAHADVAAIDHDRILTAAQRYLTQPPAPLTAFPAPNSPGTPNDFYSEANEEKPPTTTGPSLSAPPATSEPAPFTAHSDALLNFSIQVPTLVAAYILTKEARYAEHAAAHLRAWFVAPATSMTPALPFAQLIPGTTKPRLEGILETVQLVEVAQAISFLPRSEALTPEELAAVYVWFATYLEWLGTDRTALLARDQKNHHGTSWLLQAAAFARLAPEDSGGERKVPAPAPSQALAPPPNQYINLNALRHQYKSVTLRAQITADGDFMHELTTPWPYRYSLFNLDMLAGICDLLSTRFESIWDYELQDDPSMRVAIAHHFPYIAHRGTWPHPADITHFTELPLRQPSLLLSGRAYSRPEYVDLWKTLPPDTTDPVVQRTFPIRQPLLWIRRAPAM
;
A
#
# COMPACT_ATOMS: atom_id res chain seq x y z
N MET A 1 -15.95 -80.73 17.14
CA MET A 1 -17.17 -79.88 17.29
C MET A 1 -17.03 -78.67 16.41
N ARG A 2 -17.92 -78.49 15.47
CA ARG A 2 -17.92 -77.44 14.44
C ARG A 2 -18.41 -76.13 15.04
N THR A 3 -17.70 -74.98 14.75
CA THR A 3 -18.26 -73.67 14.97
C THR A 3 -18.00 -72.77 13.72
N THR A 4 -19.09 -72.29 13.22
CA THR A 4 -19.32 -71.56 11.98
C THR A 4 -18.81 -70.09 12.07
N ARG A 5 -18.09 -69.69 11.06
CA ARG A 5 -17.77 -68.29 10.79
C ARG A 5 -18.96 -67.59 10.12
N ARG A 6 -19.40 -66.43 10.63
CA ARG A 6 -20.28 -65.49 9.93
C ARG A 6 -19.48 -64.31 9.45
N ASN A 7 -19.42 -64.20 8.15
CA ASN A 7 -18.86 -63.04 7.46
C ASN A 7 -19.87 -61.89 7.49
N PHE A 8 -19.42 -60.70 7.92
CA PHE A 8 -20.12 -59.43 7.72
C PHE A 8 -19.39 -58.69 6.61
N CYS A 9 -19.97 -58.64 5.41
CA CYS A 9 -19.55 -57.77 4.32
C CYS A 9 -20.23 -56.41 4.52
N SER A 10 -19.45 -55.37 4.87
CA SER A 10 -19.89 -53.99 4.75
C SER A 10 -19.47 -53.47 3.37
N ASN A 11 -20.44 -53.35 2.49
CA ASN A 11 -20.28 -52.65 1.21
C ASN A 11 -20.26 -51.14 1.44
N THR A 12 -19.08 -50.56 1.45
CA THR A 12 -18.90 -49.10 1.30
C THR A 12 -18.72 -48.82 -0.19
N ALA A 13 -19.81 -48.41 -0.85
CA ALA A 13 -19.74 -47.93 -2.23
C ALA A 13 -19.07 -46.53 -2.24
N LEU A 14 -17.78 -46.46 -2.56
CA LEU A 14 -17.13 -45.22 -2.98
C LEU A 14 -17.66 -44.88 -4.38
N ALA A 15 -18.57 -43.91 -4.46
CA ALA A 15 -18.98 -43.33 -5.73
C ALA A 15 -17.79 -42.47 -6.29
N LEU A 16 -17.01 -43.07 -7.15
CA LEU A 16 -16.03 -42.37 -8.00
C LEU A 16 -16.79 -41.50 -8.99
N LEU A 17 -16.93 -40.21 -8.68
CA LEU A 17 -17.42 -39.21 -9.63
C LEU A 17 -16.46 -39.16 -10.81
N SER A 18 -16.96 -39.43 -12.00
CA SER A 18 -16.14 -39.49 -13.21
C SER A 18 -15.58 -38.09 -13.53
N PRO A 19 -14.37 -37.99 -14.11
CA PRO A 19 -13.74 -36.69 -14.51
C PRO A 19 -14.61 -35.84 -15.43
N ARG A 20 -15.59 -36.44 -16.11
CA ARG A 20 -16.59 -35.75 -16.96
C ARG A 20 -17.61 -34.98 -16.14
N LEU A 21 -18.03 -35.47 -14.97
CA LEU A 21 -18.97 -34.77 -14.07
C LEU A 21 -18.29 -33.56 -13.38
N LEU A 22 -17.04 -33.71 -12.96
CA LEU A 22 -16.26 -32.55 -12.43
C LEU A 22 -16.08 -31.44 -13.48
N ARG A 23 -15.75 -31.82 -14.74
CA ARG A 23 -15.65 -30.84 -15.84
C ARG A 23 -16.99 -30.17 -16.19
N ALA A 24 -18.11 -30.91 -16.06
CA ALA A 24 -19.44 -30.36 -16.31
C ALA A 24 -19.84 -29.37 -15.21
N GLN A 25 -19.52 -29.65 -13.94
CA GLN A 25 -19.76 -28.72 -12.81
C GLN A 25 -18.92 -27.45 -12.90
N THR A 26 -17.64 -27.57 -13.27
CA THR A 26 -16.76 -26.41 -13.47
C THR A 26 -17.24 -25.53 -14.65
N LYS A 27 -17.73 -26.16 -15.72
CA LYS A 27 -18.26 -25.46 -16.90
C LYS A 27 -19.60 -24.77 -16.59
N ALA A 28 -20.46 -25.39 -15.80
CA ALA A 28 -21.72 -24.80 -15.35
C ALA A 28 -21.50 -23.63 -14.38
N GLN A 29 -20.53 -23.74 -13.48
CA GLN A 29 -20.12 -22.65 -12.59
C GLN A 29 -19.51 -21.47 -13.37
N LYS A 30 -18.63 -21.74 -14.35
CA LYS A 30 -18.10 -20.69 -15.25
C LYS A 30 -19.21 -20.03 -16.06
N GLN A 31 -20.17 -20.79 -16.57
CA GLN A 31 -21.31 -20.23 -17.30
C GLN A 31 -22.23 -19.39 -16.41
N ALA A 32 -22.47 -19.83 -15.16
CA ALA A 32 -23.25 -19.06 -14.19
C ALA A 32 -22.52 -17.75 -13.78
N GLN A 33 -21.21 -17.79 -13.58
CA GLN A 33 -20.40 -16.60 -13.34
C GLN A 33 -20.39 -15.64 -14.54
N THR A 34 -20.24 -16.16 -15.76
CA THR A 34 -20.29 -15.36 -16.99
C THR A 34 -21.69 -14.76 -17.19
N GLN A 35 -22.76 -15.49 -16.88
CA GLN A 35 -24.12 -14.96 -16.94
C GLN A 35 -24.39 -13.91 -15.86
N ALA A 36 -23.89 -14.10 -14.64
CA ALA A 36 -23.96 -13.10 -13.57
C ALA A 36 -23.17 -11.84 -13.93
N GLN A 37 -21.98 -12.00 -14.53
CA GLN A 37 -21.18 -10.88 -15.04
C GLN A 37 -21.87 -10.17 -16.20
N ASN A 38 -22.49 -10.90 -17.12
CA ASN A 38 -23.23 -10.31 -18.26
C ASN A 38 -24.56 -9.65 -17.81
N GLN A 39 -25.22 -10.17 -16.77
CA GLN A 39 -26.40 -9.53 -16.16
C GLN A 39 -26.02 -8.27 -15.36
N ALA A 40 -24.87 -8.26 -14.70
CA ALA A 40 -24.32 -7.05 -14.09
C ALA A 40 -23.92 -5.99 -15.14
N GLN A 41 -23.49 -6.44 -16.33
CA GLN A 41 -23.18 -5.56 -17.47
C GLN A 41 -24.41 -5.00 -18.19
N GLY A 42 -25.56 -5.68 -18.11
CA GLY A 42 -26.79 -5.33 -18.85
C GLY A 42 -27.75 -4.37 -18.15
N ARG A 43 -27.52 -4.01 -16.88
CA ARG A 43 -28.39 -3.08 -16.15
C ARG A 43 -27.78 -1.69 -16.04
N ALA A 44 -27.67 -1.01 -17.18
CA ALA A 44 -27.43 0.43 -17.16
C ALA A 44 -28.66 1.11 -16.54
N LEU A 45 -28.50 1.67 -15.36
CA LEU A 45 -29.47 2.59 -14.79
C LEU A 45 -29.57 3.84 -15.68
N PRO A 46 -30.77 4.39 -15.91
CA PRO A 46 -30.93 5.58 -16.73
C PRO A 46 -30.43 6.81 -15.96
N GLY A 47 -29.33 7.33 -16.38
CA GLY A 47 -28.64 8.52 -15.90
C GLY A 47 -27.18 8.34 -16.21
N THR A 48 -26.59 9.23 -17.00
CA THR A 48 -25.19 9.21 -17.41
C THR A 48 -24.25 9.19 -16.20
N ALA A 49 -24.09 8.01 -15.58
CA ALA A 49 -23.12 7.81 -14.51
C ALA A 49 -21.73 8.01 -15.12
N SER A 50 -21.06 9.09 -14.71
CA SER A 50 -19.71 9.40 -15.17
C SER A 50 -18.70 8.60 -14.36
N ALA A 51 -17.79 7.91 -15.04
CA ALA A 51 -16.62 7.32 -14.41
C ALA A 51 -15.66 8.39 -13.80
N HIS A 52 -15.97 9.66 -13.98
CA HIS A 52 -15.24 10.79 -13.44
C HIS A 52 -15.98 11.38 -12.23
N ALA A 53 -15.41 11.16 -11.02
CA ALA A 53 -15.84 11.87 -9.83
C ALA A 53 -15.16 13.25 -9.76
N ASP A 54 -15.91 14.28 -9.39
CA ASP A 54 -15.31 15.53 -8.91
C ASP A 54 -14.84 15.35 -7.46
N VAL A 55 -13.66 14.77 -7.31
CA VAL A 55 -13.05 14.49 -6.00
C VAL A 55 -12.79 15.80 -5.25
N ALA A 56 -12.53 16.91 -5.95
CA ALA A 56 -12.33 18.20 -5.32
C ALA A 56 -13.61 18.67 -4.61
N ALA A 57 -14.76 18.49 -5.24
CA ALA A 57 -16.05 18.83 -4.61
C ALA A 57 -16.45 17.82 -3.52
N ILE A 58 -16.26 16.51 -3.77
CA ILE A 58 -16.65 15.44 -2.82
C ILE A 58 -15.86 15.53 -1.51
N ASP A 59 -14.56 15.79 -1.58
CA ASP A 59 -13.66 15.78 -0.43
C ASP A 59 -13.36 17.19 0.11
N HIS A 60 -13.96 18.25 -0.44
CA HIS A 60 -13.69 19.64 -0.09
C HIS A 60 -13.71 19.89 1.42
N ASP A 61 -14.82 19.63 2.05
CA ASP A 61 -15.02 19.92 3.48
C ASP A 61 -14.18 19.00 4.37
N ARG A 62 -14.03 17.73 3.98
CA ARG A 62 -13.17 16.79 4.68
C ARG A 62 -11.71 17.28 4.70
N ILE A 63 -11.19 17.67 3.54
CA ILE A 63 -9.81 18.15 3.41
C ILE A 63 -9.62 19.44 4.21
N LEU A 64 -10.51 20.44 4.07
CA LEU A 64 -10.34 21.73 4.74
C LEU A 64 -10.48 21.60 6.26
N THR A 65 -11.44 20.81 6.74
CA THR A 65 -11.61 20.58 8.19
C THR A 65 -10.36 19.94 8.79
N ALA A 66 -9.81 18.91 8.14
CA ALA A 66 -8.60 18.26 8.62
C ALA A 66 -7.38 19.20 8.52
N ALA A 67 -7.22 19.91 7.41
CA ALA A 67 -6.11 20.85 7.21
C ALA A 67 -6.11 21.99 8.24
N GLN A 68 -7.27 22.55 8.57
CA GLN A 68 -7.41 23.58 9.62
C GLN A 68 -6.87 23.07 10.96
N ARG A 69 -7.21 21.84 11.34
CA ARG A 69 -6.70 21.22 12.57
C ARG A 69 -5.17 21.04 12.51
N TYR A 70 -4.63 20.65 11.35
CA TYR A 70 -3.20 20.41 11.20
C TYR A 70 -2.36 21.69 11.19
N LEU A 71 -2.91 22.84 10.79
CA LEU A 71 -2.21 24.14 10.90
C LEU A 71 -1.80 24.48 12.34
N THR A 72 -2.43 23.92 13.35
CA THR A 72 -2.09 24.15 14.76
C THR A 72 -1.08 23.13 15.32
N GLN A 73 -0.69 22.14 14.55
CA GLN A 73 0.21 21.06 14.98
C GLN A 73 1.62 21.30 14.43
N PRO A 74 2.61 21.55 15.27
CA PRO A 74 3.98 21.75 14.81
C PRO A 74 4.57 20.46 14.25
N PRO A 75 5.63 20.55 13.40
CA PRO A 75 6.38 19.38 12.98
C PRO A 75 6.90 18.56 14.17
N ALA A 76 6.70 17.24 14.10
CA ALA A 76 7.18 16.31 15.11
C ALA A 76 8.03 15.21 14.42
N PRO A 77 9.32 15.49 14.11
CA PRO A 77 10.24 14.53 13.51
C PRO A 77 10.63 13.44 14.50
N LEU A 78 11.34 12.39 14.04
CA LEU A 78 11.76 11.26 14.88
C LEU A 78 12.50 11.68 16.13
N THR A 79 13.35 12.70 16.02
CA THR A 79 14.16 13.24 17.12
C THR A 79 13.34 13.82 18.29
N ALA A 80 12.04 14.06 18.08
CA ALA A 80 11.13 14.45 19.17
C ALA A 80 10.69 13.25 20.04
N PHE A 81 11.00 12.02 19.61
CA PHE A 81 10.59 10.78 20.29
C PHE A 81 11.82 9.91 20.60
N PRO A 82 12.52 10.15 21.72
CA PRO A 82 13.71 9.38 22.06
C PRO A 82 13.43 7.87 22.11
N ALA A 83 14.25 7.08 21.43
CA ALA A 83 14.17 5.62 21.37
C ALA A 83 15.34 5.02 22.17
N PRO A 84 15.20 4.78 23.47
CA PRO A 84 16.32 4.39 24.36
C PRO A 84 16.94 3.04 24.01
N ASN A 85 16.17 2.16 23.35
CA ASN A 85 16.63 0.83 22.92
C ASN A 85 17.20 0.84 21.49
N SER A 86 17.16 1.98 20.78
CA SER A 86 17.70 2.07 19.44
C SER A 86 19.23 1.95 19.46
N PRO A 87 19.83 1.07 18.63
CA PRO A 87 21.29 1.02 18.49
C PRO A 87 21.85 2.14 17.60
N GLY A 88 20.99 2.92 16.95
CA GLY A 88 21.34 3.97 16.02
C GLY A 88 21.44 5.37 16.66
N THR A 89 21.40 6.37 15.78
CA THR A 89 21.37 7.80 16.15
C THR A 89 19.93 8.27 16.37
N PRO A 90 19.69 9.46 16.94
CA PRO A 90 18.35 10.02 17.07
C PRO A 90 17.64 10.28 15.72
N ASN A 91 18.38 10.35 14.63
CA ASN A 91 17.87 10.56 13.28
C ASN A 91 17.47 9.23 12.59
N ASP A 92 17.84 8.09 13.16
CA ASP A 92 17.54 6.78 12.59
C ASP A 92 16.14 6.33 13.00
N PHE A 93 15.38 5.85 12.02
CA PHE A 93 14.09 5.23 12.31
C PHE A 93 14.29 3.94 13.10
N TYR A 94 13.55 3.83 14.19
CA TYR A 94 13.53 2.65 15.05
C TYR A 94 12.09 2.22 15.33
N SER A 95 11.79 0.95 15.19
CA SER A 95 10.57 0.35 15.70
C SER A 95 10.83 -1.07 16.17
N GLU A 96 10.07 -1.51 17.16
CA GLU A 96 10.08 -2.89 17.64
C GLU A 96 8.97 -3.68 16.96
N ALA A 97 9.21 -4.98 16.73
CA ALA A 97 8.23 -5.86 16.16
C ALA A 97 6.97 -5.90 17.02
N ASN A 98 5.87 -5.42 16.45
CA ASN A 98 4.56 -5.42 17.07
C ASN A 98 3.64 -6.34 16.27
N GLU A 99 3.78 -7.65 16.49
CA GLU A 99 2.88 -8.60 15.87
C GLU A 99 1.53 -8.52 16.58
N GLU A 100 0.50 -8.14 15.85
CA GLU A 100 -0.88 -8.25 16.29
C GLU A 100 -1.17 -9.73 16.57
N LYS A 101 -1.21 -10.10 17.85
CA LYS A 101 -1.44 -11.50 18.24
C LYS A 101 -2.92 -11.81 18.08
N PRO A 102 -3.27 -13.00 17.52
CA PRO A 102 -4.65 -13.46 17.54
C PRO A 102 -5.18 -13.45 18.99
N PRO A 103 -6.42 -13.05 19.24
CA PRO A 103 -7.02 -13.19 20.56
C PRO A 103 -6.91 -14.66 20.97
N THR A 104 -6.24 -14.91 22.09
CA THR A 104 -6.07 -16.27 22.61
C THR A 104 -7.43 -16.82 23.00
N THR A 105 -8.02 -17.66 22.15
CA THR A 105 -9.21 -18.45 22.44
C THR A 105 -8.81 -19.65 23.32
N THR A 106 -8.18 -19.41 24.45
CA THR A 106 -8.01 -20.43 25.46
C THR A 106 -9.07 -20.18 26.52
N GLY A 107 -9.99 -21.15 26.64
CA GLY A 107 -10.88 -21.26 27.79
C GLY A 107 -10.08 -21.18 29.10
N PRO A 108 -10.72 -21.07 30.28
CA PRO A 108 -10.06 -20.80 31.53
C PRO A 108 -9.01 -21.86 31.82
N SER A 109 -7.74 -21.57 31.51
CA SER A 109 -6.61 -22.38 31.92
C SER A 109 -6.31 -22.05 33.39
N LEU A 110 -6.58 -22.99 34.27
CA LEU A 110 -6.40 -22.88 35.73
C LEU A 110 -4.92 -22.79 36.20
N SER A 111 -3.97 -22.58 35.30
CA SER A 111 -2.55 -22.51 35.62
C SER A 111 -1.69 -21.73 34.60
N ALA A 112 -2.12 -20.53 34.22
CA ALA A 112 -1.17 -19.59 33.65
C ALA A 112 -0.43 -18.87 34.79
N PRO A 113 0.93 -18.83 34.81
CA PRO A 113 1.65 -17.90 35.69
C PRO A 113 1.18 -16.46 35.34
N PRO A 114 1.20 -15.53 36.35
CA PRO A 114 0.82 -14.15 36.07
C PRO A 114 1.66 -13.68 34.90
N ALA A 115 0.98 -13.15 33.86
CA ALA A 115 1.64 -12.60 32.71
C ALA A 115 2.62 -11.54 33.23
N THR A 116 3.91 -11.83 33.15
CA THR A 116 4.93 -10.80 33.23
C THR A 116 4.62 -9.88 32.09
N SER A 117 4.12 -8.68 32.38
CA SER A 117 3.78 -7.69 31.36
C SER A 117 5.07 -7.32 30.66
N GLU A 118 5.34 -7.96 29.52
CA GLU A 118 6.38 -7.49 28.61
C GLU A 118 6.06 -6.02 28.31
N PRO A 119 7.05 -5.13 28.36
CA PRO A 119 6.83 -3.74 28.02
C PRO A 119 6.25 -3.67 26.59
N ALA A 120 5.30 -2.75 26.39
CA ALA A 120 4.73 -2.53 25.07
C ALA A 120 5.85 -2.19 24.07
N PRO A 121 5.79 -2.71 22.83
CA PRO A 121 6.81 -2.43 21.84
C PRO A 121 6.87 -0.94 21.51
N PHE A 122 8.07 -0.44 21.21
CA PHE A 122 8.26 0.96 20.83
C PHE A 122 7.67 1.22 19.45
N THR A 123 6.64 2.07 19.37
CA THR A 123 5.93 2.45 18.14
C THR A 123 5.97 3.95 17.84
N ALA A 124 6.58 4.76 18.69
CA ALA A 124 6.48 6.21 18.59
C ALA A 124 7.01 6.78 17.25
N HIS A 125 8.07 6.18 16.67
CA HIS A 125 8.54 6.60 15.35
C HIS A 125 7.56 6.20 14.25
N SER A 126 6.94 5.01 14.34
CA SER A 126 5.90 4.56 13.40
C SER A 126 4.67 5.48 13.45
N ASP A 127 4.26 5.88 14.66
CA ASP A 127 3.13 6.78 14.86
C ASP A 127 3.44 8.21 14.37
N ALA A 128 4.67 8.70 14.63
CA ALA A 128 5.11 10.00 14.13
C ALA A 128 5.14 10.03 12.60
N LEU A 129 5.68 9.00 11.96
CA LEU A 129 5.74 8.88 10.50
C LEU A 129 4.34 8.77 9.88
N LEU A 130 3.44 8.00 10.48
CA LEU A 130 2.04 7.90 10.06
C LEU A 130 1.37 9.27 10.14
N ASN A 131 1.49 9.98 11.26
CA ASN A 131 0.91 11.31 11.43
C ASN A 131 1.46 12.31 10.40
N PHE A 132 2.77 12.34 10.20
CA PHE A 132 3.42 13.15 9.18
C PHE A 132 2.86 12.85 7.78
N SER A 133 2.70 11.58 7.44
CA SER A 133 2.20 11.13 6.14
C SER A 133 0.72 11.41 5.90
N ILE A 134 -0.05 11.66 6.96
CA ILE A 134 -1.44 12.12 6.87
C ILE A 134 -1.48 13.66 6.75
N GLN A 135 -0.69 14.36 7.54
CA GLN A 135 -0.72 15.82 7.64
C GLN A 135 -0.25 16.50 6.34
N VAL A 136 0.92 16.13 5.84
CA VAL A 136 1.52 16.78 4.65
C VAL A 136 0.63 16.64 3.41
N PRO A 137 0.16 15.45 3.01
CA PRO A 137 -0.73 15.33 1.87
C PRO A 137 -2.05 16.09 2.04
N THR A 138 -2.61 16.11 3.26
CA THR A 138 -3.85 16.86 3.54
C THR A 138 -3.66 18.37 3.40
N LEU A 139 -2.56 18.91 3.93
CA LEU A 139 -2.21 20.34 3.80
C LEU A 139 -1.99 20.72 2.34
N VAL A 140 -1.27 19.89 1.57
CA VAL A 140 -1.06 20.14 0.14
C VAL A 140 -2.37 20.03 -0.65
N ALA A 141 -3.25 19.09 -0.31
CA ALA A 141 -4.58 18.99 -0.92
C ALA A 141 -5.42 20.26 -0.63
N ALA A 142 -5.36 20.78 0.59
CA ALA A 142 -6.02 22.07 0.94
C ALA A 142 -5.43 23.24 0.14
N TYR A 143 -4.10 23.31 -0.03
CA TYR A 143 -3.46 24.30 -0.89
C TYR A 143 -3.92 24.19 -2.35
N ILE A 144 -4.07 22.98 -2.87
CA ILE A 144 -4.57 22.76 -4.24
C ILE A 144 -6.00 23.29 -4.40
N LEU A 145 -6.85 23.12 -3.38
CA LEU A 145 -8.25 23.55 -3.40
C LEU A 145 -8.38 25.08 -3.27
N THR A 146 -7.67 25.67 -2.31
CA THR A 146 -7.87 27.07 -1.89
C THR A 146 -6.88 28.05 -2.47
N LYS A 147 -5.67 27.62 -2.83
CA LYS A 147 -4.51 28.43 -3.17
C LYS A 147 -3.99 29.29 -2.01
N GLU A 148 -4.43 29.04 -0.78
CA GLU A 148 -3.93 29.76 0.39
C GLU A 148 -2.53 29.29 0.77
N ALA A 149 -1.56 30.20 0.75
CA ALA A 149 -0.14 29.91 0.99
C ALA A 149 0.12 29.23 2.33
N ARG A 150 -0.64 29.58 3.38
CA ARG A 150 -0.46 29.02 4.73
C ARG A 150 -0.45 27.48 4.77
N TYR A 151 -1.21 26.82 3.91
CA TYR A 151 -1.24 25.35 3.86
C TYR A 151 0.06 24.81 3.26
N ALA A 152 0.55 25.40 2.17
CA ALA A 152 1.81 24.99 1.56
C ALA A 152 3.02 25.30 2.48
N GLU A 153 3.02 26.46 3.14
CA GLU A 153 4.06 26.87 4.09
C GLU A 153 4.13 25.92 5.28
N HIS A 154 2.98 25.50 5.81
CA HIS A 154 2.96 24.56 6.92
C HIS A 154 3.40 23.14 6.48
N ALA A 155 2.98 22.68 5.31
CA ALA A 155 3.49 21.43 4.72
C ALA A 155 5.02 21.49 4.52
N ALA A 156 5.55 22.63 4.03
CA ALA A 156 6.97 22.87 3.87
C ALA A 156 7.73 22.84 5.21
N ALA A 157 7.14 23.38 6.29
CA ALA A 157 7.74 23.30 7.61
C ALA A 157 7.91 21.84 8.09
N HIS A 158 6.91 20.99 7.84
CA HIS A 158 7.03 19.57 8.11
C HIS A 158 8.13 18.90 7.26
N LEU A 159 8.17 19.18 5.96
CA LEU A 159 9.20 18.63 5.06
C LEU A 159 10.62 19.06 5.45
N ARG A 160 10.81 20.32 5.89
CA ARG A 160 12.11 20.81 6.42
C ARG A 160 12.55 20.00 7.63
N ALA A 161 11.65 19.80 8.59
CA ALA A 161 11.98 19.07 9.81
C ALA A 161 12.32 17.60 9.55
N TRP A 162 11.61 16.97 8.60
CA TRP A 162 11.77 15.54 8.33
C TRP A 162 12.88 15.20 7.36
N PHE A 163 13.24 16.10 6.42
CA PHE A 163 14.12 15.74 5.31
C PHE A 163 15.28 16.73 5.06
N VAL A 164 15.23 17.94 5.62
CA VAL A 164 16.20 19.00 5.27
C VAL A 164 17.08 19.41 6.44
N ALA A 165 16.49 19.67 7.61
CA ALA A 165 17.23 20.20 8.76
C ALA A 165 18.16 19.14 9.36
N PRO A 166 19.49 19.30 9.37
CA PRO A 166 20.42 18.24 9.79
C PRO A 166 20.21 17.75 11.22
N ALA A 167 19.71 18.61 12.10
CA ALA A 167 19.45 18.24 13.50
C ALA A 167 18.24 17.32 13.69
N THR A 168 17.33 17.25 12.72
CA THR A 168 16.05 16.55 12.86
C THR A 168 15.68 15.65 11.68
N SER A 169 16.39 15.78 10.54
CA SER A 169 16.09 15.01 9.34
C SER A 169 16.28 13.51 9.57
N MET A 170 15.29 12.74 9.18
CA MET A 170 15.36 11.27 9.22
C MET A 170 16.46 10.77 8.28
N THR A 171 17.26 9.80 8.74
CA THR A 171 18.17 9.05 7.88
C THR A 171 17.39 8.35 6.76
N PRO A 172 17.77 8.47 5.48
CA PRO A 172 17.04 7.86 4.35
C PRO A 172 17.31 6.36 4.24
N ALA A 173 16.99 5.61 5.29
CA ALA A 173 17.14 4.17 5.41
C ALA A 173 16.33 3.63 6.59
N LEU A 174 16.12 2.32 6.67
CA LEU A 174 15.44 1.66 7.78
C LEU A 174 16.32 0.56 8.44
N PRO A 175 17.50 0.91 8.97
CA PRO A 175 18.42 -0.09 9.52
C PRO A 175 17.87 -0.75 10.81
N PHE A 176 16.90 -0.12 11.48
CA PHE A 176 16.41 -0.56 12.79
C PHE A 176 14.87 -0.65 12.83
N ALA A 177 14.22 -0.88 11.70
CA ALA A 177 12.77 -1.07 11.66
C ALA A 177 12.37 -2.50 12.00
N GLN A 178 11.31 -2.63 12.80
CA GLN A 178 10.72 -3.92 13.20
C GLN A 178 11.73 -4.86 13.85
N LEU A 179 12.61 -4.32 14.71
CA LEU A 179 13.57 -5.13 15.46
C LEU A 179 12.86 -6.02 16.48
N ILE A 180 13.30 -7.26 16.58
CA ILE A 180 12.94 -8.12 17.70
C ILE A 180 13.73 -7.62 18.92
N PRO A 181 13.10 -7.36 20.09
CA PRO A 181 13.80 -6.93 21.27
C PRO A 181 15.05 -7.78 21.60
N GLY A 182 16.16 -7.13 21.89
CA GLY A 182 17.44 -7.79 22.13
C GLY A 182 18.22 -8.23 20.87
N THR A 183 17.76 -7.89 19.68
CA THR A 183 18.49 -8.12 18.42
C THR A 183 18.84 -6.80 17.74
N THR A 184 19.78 -6.86 16.79
CA THR A 184 20.16 -5.73 15.92
C THR A 184 19.86 -6.02 14.45
N LYS A 185 19.13 -7.10 14.17
CA LYS A 185 18.83 -7.49 12.78
C LYS A 185 17.51 -6.87 12.35
N PRO A 186 17.50 -6.04 11.30
CA PRO A 186 16.27 -5.52 10.72
C PRO A 186 15.45 -6.65 10.10
N ARG A 187 14.14 -6.48 10.11
CA ARG A 187 13.19 -7.41 9.47
C ARG A 187 12.68 -6.81 8.17
N LEU A 188 12.36 -7.68 7.20
CA LEU A 188 11.80 -7.23 5.92
C LEU A 188 10.43 -6.54 6.07
N GLU A 189 9.68 -6.86 7.12
CA GLU A 189 8.40 -6.23 7.47
C GLU A 189 8.55 -4.73 7.72
N GLY A 190 9.75 -4.26 8.07
CA GLY A 190 10.07 -2.84 8.22
C GLY A 190 9.77 -2.02 6.97
N ILE A 191 9.70 -2.63 5.77
CA ILE A 191 9.33 -1.94 4.53
C ILE A 191 7.94 -1.28 4.61
N LEU A 192 7.05 -1.80 5.44
CA LEU A 192 5.69 -1.27 5.59
C LEU A 192 5.65 0.04 6.37
N GLU A 193 6.68 0.35 7.16
CA GLU A 193 6.72 1.60 7.93
C GLU A 193 6.71 2.83 7.03
N THR A 194 7.42 2.78 5.91
CA THR A 194 7.59 3.90 4.99
C THR A 194 6.68 3.87 3.76
N VAL A 195 5.82 2.87 3.62
CA VAL A 195 4.81 2.86 2.53
C VAL A 195 3.93 4.11 2.57
N GLN A 196 3.75 4.68 3.74
CA GLN A 196 3.00 5.92 3.96
C GLN A 196 3.63 7.14 3.28
N LEU A 197 4.95 7.13 3.02
CA LEU A 197 5.67 8.22 2.33
C LEU A 197 5.32 8.33 0.84
N VAL A 198 4.65 7.33 0.28
CA VAL A 198 4.21 7.35 -1.13
C VAL A 198 3.31 8.56 -1.40
N GLU A 199 2.38 8.84 -0.51
CA GLU A 199 1.47 9.97 -0.68
C GLU A 199 2.14 11.32 -0.37
N VAL A 200 3.14 11.33 0.52
CA VAL A 200 4.02 12.50 0.73
C VAL A 200 4.79 12.82 -0.55
N ALA A 201 5.32 11.80 -1.23
CA ALA A 201 5.99 11.97 -2.52
C ALA A 201 5.05 12.57 -3.58
N GLN A 202 3.80 12.11 -3.64
CA GLN A 202 2.79 12.73 -4.52
C GLN A 202 2.53 14.19 -4.14
N ALA A 203 2.39 14.49 -2.85
CA ALA A 203 2.17 15.86 -2.37
C ALA A 203 3.32 16.81 -2.75
N ILE A 204 4.57 16.38 -2.59
CA ILE A 204 5.76 17.18 -2.92
C ILE A 204 5.72 17.67 -4.39
N SER A 205 5.22 16.86 -5.31
CA SER A 205 5.14 17.19 -6.73
C SER A 205 4.29 18.44 -7.05
N PHE A 206 3.43 18.88 -6.11
CA PHE A 206 2.59 20.07 -6.26
C PHE A 206 3.19 21.34 -5.61
N LEU A 207 4.26 21.21 -4.83
CA LEU A 207 4.86 22.32 -4.09
C LEU A 207 5.78 23.25 -4.89
N PRO A 208 6.44 22.86 -5.99
CA PRO A 208 7.38 23.75 -6.69
C PRO A 208 6.82 25.13 -7.06
N ARG A 209 5.49 25.21 -7.33
CA ARG A 209 4.82 26.48 -7.68
C ARG A 209 4.25 27.24 -6.49
N SER A 210 4.37 26.71 -5.28
CA SER A 210 3.89 27.38 -4.07
C SER A 210 4.93 28.35 -3.50
N GLU A 211 6.20 28.20 -3.91
CA GLU A 211 7.35 28.94 -3.37
C GLU A 211 7.54 28.76 -1.85
N ALA A 212 6.84 27.79 -1.25
CA ALA A 212 6.89 27.51 0.20
C ALA A 212 8.21 26.85 0.63
N LEU A 213 8.92 26.19 -0.30
CA LEU A 213 10.29 25.69 -0.16
C LEU A 213 11.20 26.50 -1.09
N THR A 214 12.40 26.85 -0.62
CA THR A 214 13.41 27.39 -1.53
C THR A 214 13.87 26.32 -2.53
N PRO A 215 14.50 26.72 -3.65
CA PRO A 215 15.05 25.74 -4.60
C PRO A 215 16.03 24.76 -3.94
N GLU A 216 16.86 25.24 -2.99
CA GLU A 216 17.84 24.43 -2.26
C GLU A 216 17.16 23.44 -1.32
N GLU A 217 16.12 23.88 -0.60
CA GLU A 217 15.33 23.03 0.28
C GLU A 217 14.59 21.93 -0.51
N LEU A 218 13.99 22.32 -1.64
CA LEU A 218 13.32 21.36 -2.52
C LEU A 218 14.31 20.34 -3.10
N ALA A 219 15.50 20.78 -3.50
CA ALA A 219 16.58 19.91 -3.95
C ALA A 219 17.01 18.94 -2.83
N ALA A 220 17.14 19.41 -1.60
CA ALA A 220 17.47 18.57 -0.45
C ALA A 220 16.40 17.48 -0.20
N VAL A 221 15.12 17.83 -0.31
CA VAL A 221 14.01 16.86 -0.23
C VAL A 221 14.14 15.81 -1.34
N TYR A 222 14.40 16.22 -2.59
CA TYR A 222 14.59 15.27 -3.69
C TYR A 222 15.80 14.36 -3.48
N VAL A 223 16.89 14.88 -2.95
CA VAL A 223 18.10 14.10 -2.62
C VAL A 223 17.76 13.06 -1.54
N TRP A 224 16.99 13.43 -0.52
CA TRP A 224 16.57 12.49 0.52
C TRP A 224 15.80 11.28 -0.09
N PHE A 225 14.78 11.54 -0.91
CA PHE A 225 14.03 10.48 -1.58
C PHE A 225 14.88 9.68 -2.57
N ALA A 226 15.84 10.32 -3.21
CA ALA A 226 16.78 9.65 -4.09
C ALA A 226 17.70 8.68 -3.34
N THR A 227 18.24 9.10 -2.19
CA THR A 227 19.06 8.24 -1.34
C THR A 227 18.25 7.09 -0.73
N TYR A 228 17.00 7.36 -0.35
CA TYR A 228 16.12 6.30 0.11
C TYR A 228 15.80 5.28 -0.99
N LEU A 229 15.60 5.75 -2.22
CA LEU A 229 15.41 4.87 -3.39
C LEU A 229 16.66 4.02 -3.68
N GLU A 230 17.86 4.58 -3.50
CA GLU A 230 19.11 3.82 -3.59
C GLU A 230 19.18 2.74 -2.50
N TRP A 231 18.81 3.09 -1.26
CA TRP A 231 18.72 2.11 -0.17
C TRP A 231 17.75 0.98 -0.51
N LEU A 232 16.56 1.28 -1.04
CA LEU A 232 15.60 0.28 -1.51
C LEU A 232 16.18 -0.69 -2.54
N GLY A 233 17.09 -0.20 -3.39
CA GLY A 233 17.72 -0.96 -4.46
C GLY A 233 18.97 -1.73 -4.08
N THR A 234 19.57 -1.45 -2.92
CA THR A 234 20.88 -1.96 -2.54
C THR A 234 20.91 -2.71 -1.22
N ASP A 235 20.04 -2.31 -0.27
CA ASP A 235 20.00 -2.95 1.04
C ASP A 235 19.42 -4.36 0.98
N ARG A 236 20.07 -5.29 1.68
CA ARG A 236 19.68 -6.69 1.69
C ARG A 236 18.25 -6.91 2.18
N THR A 237 17.85 -6.22 3.23
CA THR A 237 16.52 -6.37 3.85
C THR A 237 15.44 -5.80 2.94
N ALA A 238 15.71 -4.65 2.31
CA ALA A 238 14.83 -4.06 1.32
C ALA A 238 14.65 -4.95 0.08
N LEU A 239 15.73 -5.60 -0.38
CA LEU A 239 15.68 -6.55 -1.49
C LEU A 239 14.93 -7.85 -1.11
N LEU A 240 15.06 -8.32 0.13
CA LEU A 240 14.23 -9.43 0.62
C LEU A 240 12.74 -9.09 0.64
N ALA A 241 12.39 -7.86 1.00
CA ALA A 241 11.01 -7.38 0.93
C ALA A 241 10.52 -7.30 -0.52
N ARG A 242 11.34 -6.80 -1.46
CA ARG A 242 11.04 -6.77 -2.90
C ARG A 242 10.63 -8.14 -3.44
N ASP A 243 11.33 -9.18 -3.01
CA ASP A 243 11.17 -10.52 -3.55
C ASP A 243 10.00 -11.29 -2.91
N GLN A 244 9.25 -10.67 -1.97
CA GLN A 244 8.05 -11.26 -1.40
C GLN A 244 6.89 -11.27 -2.40
N LYS A 245 6.08 -12.33 -2.33
CA LYS A 245 4.91 -12.54 -3.20
C LYS A 245 3.59 -12.07 -2.56
N ASN A 246 3.68 -11.13 -1.63
CA ASN A 246 2.57 -10.55 -0.88
C ASN A 246 2.72 -9.03 -0.83
N HIS A 247 1.90 -8.38 0.00
CA HIS A 247 1.89 -6.93 0.18
C HIS A 247 3.25 -6.30 0.50
N HIS A 248 4.24 -7.03 1.04
CA HIS A 248 5.60 -6.50 1.24
C HIS A 248 6.30 -6.20 -0.10
N GLY A 249 6.25 -7.14 -1.06
CA GLY A 249 6.80 -6.91 -2.40
C GLY A 249 6.07 -5.83 -3.18
N THR A 250 4.76 -5.76 -3.03
CA THR A 250 3.94 -4.70 -3.63
C THR A 250 4.24 -3.34 -2.99
N SER A 251 4.42 -3.28 -1.66
CA SER A 251 4.82 -2.08 -0.93
C SER A 251 6.18 -1.55 -1.40
N TRP A 252 7.16 -2.44 -1.56
CA TRP A 252 8.47 -2.06 -2.11
C TRP A 252 8.33 -1.42 -3.49
N LEU A 253 7.56 -2.06 -4.40
CA LEU A 253 7.39 -1.56 -5.77
C LEU A 253 6.65 -0.22 -5.82
N LEU A 254 5.61 -0.06 -5.00
CA LEU A 254 4.85 1.19 -4.89
C LEU A 254 5.74 2.34 -4.44
N GLN A 255 6.56 2.13 -3.39
CA GLN A 255 7.52 3.10 -2.89
C GLN A 255 8.56 3.45 -3.95
N ALA A 256 9.18 2.44 -4.55
CA ALA A 256 10.18 2.63 -5.59
C ALA A 256 9.61 3.44 -6.78
N ALA A 257 8.37 3.16 -7.20
CA ALA A 257 7.70 3.90 -8.28
C ALA A 257 7.41 5.36 -7.90
N ALA A 258 6.89 5.60 -6.69
CA ALA A 258 6.57 6.95 -6.23
C ALA A 258 7.84 7.81 -6.08
N PHE A 259 8.90 7.25 -5.50
CA PHE A 259 10.15 7.98 -5.26
C PHE A 259 10.95 8.20 -6.55
N ALA A 260 10.93 7.24 -7.47
CA ALA A 260 11.55 7.43 -8.80
C ALA A 260 10.87 8.54 -9.62
N ARG A 261 9.57 8.80 -9.40
CA ARG A 261 8.86 9.92 -10.07
C ARG A 261 9.25 11.31 -9.55
N LEU A 262 9.74 11.42 -8.33
CA LEU A 262 10.27 12.68 -7.78
C LEU A 262 11.62 13.05 -8.37
N ALA A 263 12.32 12.10 -8.98
CA ALA A 263 13.59 12.42 -9.63
C ALA A 263 13.36 13.32 -10.84
N PRO A 264 14.13 14.39 -11.02
CA PRO A 264 14.11 15.16 -12.26
C PRO A 264 14.34 14.22 -13.45
N GLU A 265 13.48 14.30 -14.47
CA GLU A 265 13.74 13.64 -15.75
C GLU A 265 14.91 14.36 -16.41
N ASP A 266 16.11 13.79 -16.31
CA ASP A 266 17.17 14.17 -17.22
C ASP A 266 16.75 13.79 -18.65
N SER A 267 16.94 14.72 -19.57
CA SER A 267 16.57 14.62 -21.00
C SER A 267 17.24 13.46 -21.76
N GLY A 268 17.70 12.44 -21.09
CA GLY A 268 18.34 11.25 -21.63
C GLY A 268 18.08 9.95 -20.84
N GLY A 269 17.21 9.96 -19.84
CA GLY A 269 16.87 8.73 -19.08
C GLY A 269 17.97 8.22 -18.15
N GLU A 270 19.08 8.90 -18.02
CA GLU A 270 20.16 8.59 -17.06
C GLU A 270 20.21 9.66 -15.97
N ARG A 271 19.94 9.27 -14.75
CA ARG A 271 19.96 10.12 -13.58
C ARG A 271 21.42 10.45 -13.20
N LYS A 272 21.83 11.69 -13.34
CA LYS A 272 23.03 12.21 -12.65
C LYS A 272 22.62 12.66 -11.25
N VAL A 273 22.68 11.78 -10.27
CA VAL A 273 22.73 12.20 -8.87
C VAL A 273 24.03 12.98 -8.68
N PRO A 274 24.02 14.19 -8.06
CA PRO A 274 25.27 14.83 -7.65
C PRO A 274 26.00 13.83 -6.76
N ALA A 275 27.22 13.47 -7.14
CA ALA A 275 28.03 12.55 -6.38
C ALA A 275 28.19 13.08 -4.95
N PRO A 276 27.94 12.26 -3.90
CA PRO A 276 28.40 12.60 -2.56
C PRO A 276 29.92 12.79 -2.62
N ALA A 277 30.44 13.71 -1.79
CA ALA A 277 31.87 13.96 -1.70
C ALA A 277 32.65 12.64 -1.55
N PRO A 278 33.84 12.50 -2.15
CA PRO A 278 34.49 11.20 -2.34
C PRO A 278 34.96 10.61 -1.03
N SER A 279 34.14 9.79 -0.41
CA SER A 279 34.59 8.69 0.44
C SER A 279 34.79 7.49 -0.49
N GLN A 280 35.97 6.90 -0.42
CA GLN A 280 36.43 5.79 -1.26
C GLN A 280 35.55 4.54 -1.10
N ALA A 281 34.42 4.50 -1.79
CA ALA A 281 33.64 3.30 -2.01
C ALA A 281 33.59 3.06 -3.52
N LEU A 282 33.98 1.86 -3.94
CA LEU A 282 33.86 1.40 -5.31
C LEU A 282 32.45 1.70 -5.83
N ALA A 283 32.37 2.40 -6.95
CA ALA A 283 31.10 2.68 -7.62
C ALA A 283 30.37 1.36 -7.86
N PRO A 284 29.08 1.24 -7.48
CA PRO A 284 28.31 0.04 -7.77
C PRO A 284 28.22 -0.17 -9.29
N PRO A 285 28.09 -1.42 -9.75
CA PRO A 285 28.01 -1.72 -11.18
C PRO A 285 26.78 -1.03 -11.81
N PRO A 286 26.86 -0.57 -13.07
CA PRO A 286 25.86 0.30 -13.73
C PRO A 286 24.44 -0.27 -13.87
N ASN A 287 24.20 -1.50 -13.49
CA ASN A 287 22.90 -2.19 -13.63
C ASN A 287 22.00 -2.11 -12.38
N GLN A 288 22.34 -1.35 -11.34
CA GLN A 288 21.58 -1.27 -10.09
C GLN A 288 20.71 -0.01 -9.94
N TYR A 289 20.61 0.83 -10.94
CA TYR A 289 19.76 2.03 -10.84
C TYR A 289 18.28 1.67 -11.00
N ILE A 290 17.50 1.92 -9.93
CA ILE A 290 16.05 1.86 -9.99
C ILE A 290 15.56 3.05 -10.81
N ASN A 291 14.87 2.78 -11.91
CA ASN A 291 14.20 3.77 -12.73
C ASN A 291 12.82 3.27 -13.16
N LEU A 292 11.97 4.18 -13.66
CA LEU A 292 10.59 3.84 -14.00
C LEU A 292 10.47 2.75 -15.07
N ASN A 293 11.43 2.65 -16.00
CA ASN A 293 11.41 1.59 -17.03
C ASN A 293 11.72 0.21 -16.42
N ALA A 294 12.72 0.14 -15.54
CA ALA A 294 13.04 -1.10 -14.82
C ALA A 294 11.86 -1.54 -13.93
N LEU A 295 11.19 -0.60 -13.26
CA LEU A 295 10.02 -0.88 -12.42
C LEU A 295 8.81 -1.34 -13.25
N ARG A 296 8.57 -0.76 -14.44
CA ARG A 296 7.55 -1.27 -15.38
C ARG A 296 7.87 -2.71 -15.81
N HIS A 297 9.13 -2.97 -16.12
CA HIS A 297 9.55 -4.33 -16.47
C HIS A 297 9.32 -5.29 -15.30
N GLN A 298 9.73 -4.93 -14.08
CA GLN A 298 9.51 -5.74 -12.88
C GLN A 298 8.02 -6.00 -12.62
N TYR A 299 7.16 -4.99 -12.74
CA TYR A 299 5.71 -5.17 -12.60
C TYR A 299 5.19 -6.24 -13.57
N LYS A 300 5.54 -6.12 -14.85
CA LYS A 300 5.06 -6.99 -15.93
C LYS A 300 5.62 -8.41 -15.86
N SER A 301 6.92 -8.54 -15.58
CA SER A 301 7.61 -9.84 -15.66
C SER A 301 7.57 -10.64 -14.35
N VAL A 302 7.41 -9.97 -13.20
CA VAL A 302 7.51 -10.60 -11.88
C VAL A 302 6.28 -10.33 -11.02
N THR A 303 6.00 -9.05 -10.72
CA THR A 303 5.03 -8.69 -9.66
C THR A 303 3.63 -9.17 -9.98
N LEU A 304 3.14 -8.91 -11.19
CA LEU A 304 1.77 -9.26 -11.57
C LEU A 304 1.49 -10.75 -11.35
N ARG A 305 2.37 -11.62 -11.85
CA ARG A 305 2.24 -13.07 -11.71
C ARG A 305 2.45 -13.56 -10.27
N ALA A 306 3.30 -12.88 -9.51
CA ALA A 306 3.57 -13.25 -8.12
C ALA A 306 2.41 -12.90 -7.18
N GLN A 307 1.67 -11.83 -7.51
CA GLN A 307 0.63 -11.29 -6.64
C GLN A 307 -0.78 -11.78 -6.99
N ILE A 308 -1.12 -11.90 -8.27
CA ILE A 308 -2.49 -12.10 -8.74
C ILE A 308 -2.62 -13.48 -9.37
N THR A 309 -3.64 -14.25 -8.95
CA THR A 309 -4.03 -15.51 -9.60
C THR A 309 -4.86 -15.25 -10.87
N ALA A 310 -5.08 -16.28 -11.69
CA ALA A 310 -5.95 -16.20 -12.85
C ALA A 310 -7.40 -15.79 -12.51
N ASP A 311 -7.86 -16.10 -11.30
CA ASP A 311 -9.20 -15.73 -10.81
C ASP A 311 -9.25 -14.36 -10.12
N GLY A 312 -8.08 -13.72 -9.90
CA GLY A 312 -7.97 -12.38 -9.32
C GLY A 312 -7.69 -12.34 -7.81
N ASP A 313 -7.52 -13.48 -7.16
CA ASP A 313 -7.19 -13.59 -5.76
C ASP A 313 -5.72 -13.27 -5.45
N PHE A 314 -5.46 -12.95 -4.19
CA PHE A 314 -4.12 -12.75 -3.62
C PHE A 314 -3.78 -13.90 -2.67
N MET A 315 -3.37 -15.05 -3.21
CA MET A 315 -3.20 -16.30 -2.46
C MET A 315 -2.34 -16.18 -1.20
N HIS A 316 -1.32 -15.31 -1.22
CA HIS A 316 -0.43 -15.14 -0.07
C HIS A 316 -1.08 -14.29 1.04
N GLU A 317 -2.01 -13.41 0.71
CA GLU A 317 -2.78 -12.66 1.69
C GLU A 317 -3.83 -13.54 2.38
N LEU A 318 -4.42 -14.47 1.64
CA LEU A 318 -5.45 -15.39 2.15
C LEU A 318 -4.93 -16.34 3.23
N THR A 319 -3.61 -16.52 3.34
CA THR A 319 -2.99 -17.38 4.36
C THR A 319 -2.67 -16.64 5.67
N THR A 320 -2.93 -15.33 5.73
CA THR A 320 -2.69 -14.51 6.91
C THR A 320 -3.90 -14.52 7.85
N PRO A 321 -3.75 -14.08 9.11
CA PRO A 321 -4.88 -13.87 10.01
C PRO A 321 -5.82 -12.71 9.59
N TRP A 322 -5.42 -11.89 8.62
CA TRP A 322 -6.16 -10.72 8.13
C TRP A 322 -6.33 -10.76 6.60
N PRO A 323 -6.95 -11.82 6.05
CA PRO A 323 -7.00 -12.05 4.62
C PRO A 323 -7.74 -10.95 3.86
N TYR A 324 -8.83 -10.41 4.42
CA TYR A 324 -9.61 -9.34 3.79
C TYR A 324 -8.84 -8.00 3.78
N ARG A 325 -8.35 -7.57 4.95
CA ARG A 325 -7.59 -6.32 5.10
C ARG A 325 -6.36 -6.29 4.20
N TYR A 326 -5.58 -7.38 4.20
CA TYR A 326 -4.37 -7.42 3.38
C TYR A 326 -4.66 -7.57 1.89
N SER A 327 -5.77 -8.22 1.52
CA SER A 327 -6.21 -8.23 0.11
C SER A 327 -6.59 -6.83 -0.37
N LEU A 328 -7.33 -6.06 0.43
CA LEU A 328 -7.66 -4.67 0.10
C LEU A 328 -6.40 -3.79 0.05
N PHE A 329 -5.50 -3.93 1.02
CA PHE A 329 -4.23 -3.21 1.05
C PHE A 329 -3.38 -3.49 -0.18
N ASN A 330 -3.24 -4.76 -0.57
CA ASN A 330 -2.49 -5.16 -1.75
C ASN A 330 -3.13 -4.64 -3.04
N LEU A 331 -4.46 -4.69 -3.15
CA LEU A 331 -5.23 -4.17 -4.28
C LEU A 331 -5.03 -2.66 -4.46
N ASP A 332 -5.08 -1.89 -3.37
CA ASP A 332 -4.88 -0.44 -3.38
C ASP A 332 -3.47 -0.04 -3.80
N MET A 333 -2.47 -0.78 -3.31
CA MET A 333 -1.09 -0.56 -3.71
C MET A 333 -0.85 -0.89 -5.18
N LEU A 334 -1.42 -1.99 -5.69
CA LEU A 334 -1.35 -2.34 -7.11
C LEU A 334 -2.03 -1.29 -8.00
N ALA A 335 -3.16 -0.74 -7.56
CA ALA A 335 -3.81 0.37 -8.25
C ALA A 335 -2.92 1.62 -8.30
N GLY A 336 -2.29 1.98 -7.19
CA GLY A 336 -1.30 3.06 -7.12
C GLY A 336 -0.11 2.83 -8.06
N ILE A 337 0.41 1.60 -8.12
CA ILE A 337 1.49 1.21 -9.05
C ILE A 337 1.05 1.39 -10.50
N CYS A 338 -0.15 0.93 -10.86
CA CYS A 338 -0.67 1.10 -12.21
C CYS A 338 -0.76 2.57 -12.60
N ASP A 339 -1.21 3.44 -11.68
CA ASP A 339 -1.28 4.89 -11.94
C ASP A 339 0.12 5.52 -12.08
N LEU A 340 1.05 5.17 -11.18
CA LEU A 340 2.41 5.71 -11.19
C LEU A 340 3.23 5.27 -12.42
N LEU A 341 3.10 4.02 -12.83
CA LEU A 341 3.91 3.46 -13.90
C LEU A 341 3.30 3.66 -15.30
N SER A 342 2.03 4.04 -15.40
CA SER A 342 1.40 4.37 -16.69
C SER A 342 1.97 5.66 -17.28
N THR A 343 2.09 5.69 -18.60
CA THR A 343 2.52 6.85 -19.36
C THR A 343 1.45 7.22 -20.40
N ARG A 344 1.66 8.32 -21.12
CA ARG A 344 0.80 8.68 -22.27
C ARG A 344 0.88 7.69 -23.43
N PHE A 345 1.92 6.84 -23.45
CA PHE A 345 2.17 5.89 -24.54
C PHE A 345 1.86 4.45 -24.14
N GLU A 346 1.84 4.14 -22.85
CA GLU A 346 1.65 2.81 -22.32
C GLU A 346 0.83 2.85 -21.04
N SER A 347 -0.31 2.16 -21.04
CA SER A 347 -1.15 1.97 -19.87
C SER A 347 -0.76 0.67 -19.16
N ILE A 348 -0.30 0.77 -17.94
CA ILE A 348 -0.04 -0.41 -17.09
C ILE A 348 -1.35 -1.05 -16.64
N TRP A 349 -2.43 -0.29 -16.59
CA TRP A 349 -3.78 -0.79 -16.31
C TRP A 349 -4.26 -1.85 -17.30
N ASP A 350 -3.85 -1.72 -18.56
CA ASP A 350 -4.28 -2.61 -19.66
C ASP A 350 -3.32 -3.79 -19.87
N TYR A 351 -2.23 -3.87 -19.06
CA TYR A 351 -1.31 -4.98 -19.17
C TYR A 351 -1.88 -6.25 -18.56
N GLU A 352 -1.86 -7.33 -19.34
CA GLU A 352 -2.45 -8.62 -19.04
C GLU A 352 -1.48 -9.73 -19.42
N LEU A 353 -1.37 -10.76 -18.60
CA LEU A 353 -0.61 -11.97 -18.91
C LEU A 353 -1.47 -12.92 -19.75
N GLN A 354 -0.81 -13.76 -20.55
CA GLN A 354 -1.50 -14.71 -21.46
C GLN A 354 -2.39 -15.74 -20.73
N ASP A 355 -2.13 -15.95 -19.44
CA ASP A 355 -2.88 -16.85 -18.55
C ASP A 355 -3.80 -16.10 -17.55
N ASP A 356 -4.24 -14.92 -17.97
CA ASP A 356 -5.28 -14.06 -17.38
C ASP A 356 -4.91 -13.15 -16.19
N PRO A 357 -3.85 -13.30 -15.36
CA PRO A 357 -3.56 -12.35 -14.29
C PRO A 357 -3.43 -10.92 -14.81
N SER A 358 -4.25 -10.03 -14.28
CA SER A 358 -4.25 -8.60 -14.61
C SER A 358 -4.86 -7.77 -13.49
N MET A 359 -4.57 -6.46 -13.44
CA MET A 359 -5.23 -5.57 -12.49
C MET A 359 -6.75 -5.52 -12.71
N ARG A 360 -7.20 -5.68 -13.97
CA ARG A 360 -8.62 -5.75 -14.33
C ARG A 360 -9.32 -6.94 -13.68
N VAL A 361 -8.69 -8.10 -13.69
CA VAL A 361 -9.23 -9.32 -13.07
C VAL A 361 -9.24 -9.16 -11.53
N ALA A 362 -8.15 -8.63 -10.94
CA ALA A 362 -8.07 -8.43 -9.49
C ALA A 362 -9.18 -7.50 -8.96
N ILE A 363 -9.38 -6.33 -9.57
CA ILE A 363 -10.45 -5.42 -9.11
C ILE A 363 -11.84 -5.99 -9.35
N ALA A 364 -12.07 -6.69 -10.48
CA ALA A 364 -13.35 -7.32 -10.76
C ALA A 364 -13.67 -8.46 -9.76
N HIS A 365 -12.65 -9.21 -9.34
CA HIS A 365 -12.78 -10.24 -8.31
C HIS A 365 -13.18 -9.65 -6.95
N HIS A 366 -12.49 -8.58 -6.51
CA HIS A 366 -12.69 -8.01 -5.17
C HIS A 366 -13.92 -7.09 -5.08
N PHE A 367 -14.37 -6.50 -6.19
CA PHE A 367 -15.48 -5.54 -6.20
C PHE A 367 -16.75 -6.02 -5.49
N PRO A 368 -17.29 -7.24 -5.72
CA PRO A 368 -18.49 -7.69 -5.03
C PRO A 368 -18.29 -7.81 -3.52
N TYR A 369 -17.09 -8.13 -3.05
CA TYR A 369 -16.76 -8.26 -1.63
C TYR A 369 -16.51 -6.91 -0.96
N ILE A 370 -16.07 -5.91 -1.71
CA ILE A 370 -16.02 -4.52 -1.25
C ILE A 370 -17.45 -3.96 -1.15
N ALA A 371 -18.31 -4.25 -2.12
CA ALA A 371 -19.71 -3.82 -2.10
C ALA A 371 -20.52 -4.50 -1.00
N HIS A 372 -20.27 -5.78 -0.76
CA HIS A 372 -21.02 -6.61 0.17
C HIS A 372 -20.06 -7.51 0.96
N ARG A 373 -19.34 -6.93 1.95
CA ARG A 373 -18.36 -7.64 2.79
C ARG A 373 -18.85 -8.99 3.32
N GLY A 374 -20.13 -9.09 3.66
CA GLY A 374 -20.71 -10.35 4.15
C GLY A 374 -20.69 -11.52 3.16
N THR A 375 -20.34 -11.27 1.90
CA THR A 375 -20.18 -12.31 0.86
C THR A 375 -18.73 -12.75 0.66
N TRP A 376 -17.79 -12.22 1.47
CA TRP A 376 -16.38 -12.61 1.44
C TRP A 376 -16.23 -14.13 1.60
N PRO A 377 -15.60 -14.85 0.62
CA PRO A 377 -15.63 -16.31 0.59
C PRO A 377 -14.55 -16.98 1.45
N HIS A 378 -13.67 -16.18 2.07
CA HIS A 378 -12.58 -16.66 2.90
C HIS A 378 -12.85 -16.35 4.39
N PRO A 379 -12.01 -16.82 5.33
CA PRO A 379 -12.14 -16.46 6.73
C PRO A 379 -12.18 -14.94 6.92
N ALA A 380 -12.98 -14.48 7.85
CA ALA A 380 -12.95 -13.08 8.27
C ALA A 380 -11.64 -12.77 8.97
N ASP A 381 -11.20 -11.51 8.88
CA ASP A 381 -10.07 -11.02 9.66
C ASP A 381 -10.36 -11.21 11.15
N ILE A 382 -9.35 -11.59 11.91
CA ILE A 382 -9.48 -11.79 13.36
C ILE A 382 -9.72 -10.47 14.12
N THR A 383 -9.32 -9.34 13.52
CA THR A 383 -9.55 -7.98 14.03
C THR A 383 -9.91 -7.05 12.88
N HIS A 384 -10.63 -5.97 13.15
CA HIS A 384 -10.97 -4.88 12.20
C HIS A 384 -11.75 -5.28 10.94
N PHE A 385 -12.28 -6.51 10.85
CA PHE A 385 -13.07 -6.92 9.69
C PHE A 385 -14.31 -6.04 9.49
N THR A 386 -14.95 -5.62 10.57
CA THR A 386 -16.19 -4.82 10.54
C THR A 386 -15.98 -3.35 10.18
N GLU A 387 -14.75 -2.84 10.31
CA GLU A 387 -14.37 -1.45 10.06
C GLU A 387 -14.00 -1.21 8.59
N LEU A 388 -13.80 -2.28 7.84
CA LEU A 388 -13.51 -2.27 6.41
C LEU A 388 -14.79 -2.58 5.60
N PRO A 389 -14.90 -2.16 4.33
CA PRO A 389 -13.93 -1.35 3.60
C PRO A 389 -14.06 0.15 3.89
N LEU A 390 -12.98 0.88 3.65
CA LEU A 390 -12.98 2.34 3.52
C LEU A 390 -13.18 2.73 2.04
N ARG A 391 -13.06 4.03 1.71
CA ARG A 391 -13.00 4.52 0.31
C ARG A 391 -11.72 4.03 -0.37
N GLN A 392 -11.70 2.73 -0.70
CA GLN A 392 -10.54 2.09 -1.32
C GLN A 392 -10.11 2.85 -2.59
N PRO A 393 -8.89 3.38 -2.67
CA PRO A 393 -8.41 4.12 -3.84
C PRO A 393 -8.40 3.27 -5.10
N SER A 394 -8.28 1.96 -4.99
CA SER A 394 -8.41 1.01 -6.09
C SER A 394 -9.73 1.13 -6.84
N LEU A 395 -10.85 1.39 -6.16
CA LEU A 395 -12.16 1.61 -6.79
C LEU A 395 -12.16 2.87 -7.65
N LEU A 396 -11.65 3.99 -7.10
CA LEU A 396 -11.64 5.26 -7.82
C LEU A 396 -10.69 5.21 -9.03
N LEU A 397 -9.47 4.72 -8.82
CA LEU A 397 -8.43 4.71 -9.85
C LEU A 397 -8.78 3.74 -10.98
N SER A 398 -9.22 2.51 -10.66
CA SER A 398 -9.64 1.53 -11.67
C SER A 398 -10.96 1.92 -12.33
N GLY A 399 -11.89 2.53 -11.59
CA GLY A 399 -13.14 3.06 -12.15
C GLY A 399 -12.88 4.08 -13.25
N ARG A 400 -11.89 4.94 -13.05
CA ARG A 400 -11.43 5.91 -14.06
C ARG A 400 -10.68 5.23 -15.22
N ALA A 401 -9.74 4.34 -14.90
CA ALA A 401 -8.92 3.66 -15.91
C ALA A 401 -9.74 2.77 -16.85
N TYR A 402 -10.73 2.07 -16.33
CA TYR A 402 -11.56 1.13 -17.07
C TYR A 402 -12.94 1.68 -17.48
N SER A 403 -13.20 2.96 -17.20
CA SER A 403 -14.52 3.60 -17.45
C SER A 403 -15.67 2.84 -16.79
N ARG A 404 -15.49 2.45 -15.51
CA ARG A 404 -16.45 1.70 -14.69
C ARG A 404 -17.10 2.61 -13.63
N PRO A 405 -18.22 3.28 -13.97
CA PRO A 405 -18.88 4.21 -13.05
C PRO A 405 -19.35 3.55 -11.77
N GLU A 406 -19.72 2.26 -11.78
CA GLU A 406 -20.13 1.52 -10.60
C GLU A 406 -19.04 1.41 -9.53
N TYR A 407 -17.76 1.38 -9.91
CA TYR A 407 -16.65 1.40 -8.96
C TYR A 407 -16.55 2.77 -8.27
N VAL A 408 -16.68 3.83 -9.06
CA VAL A 408 -16.66 5.21 -8.56
C VAL A 408 -17.88 5.49 -7.66
N ASP A 409 -19.06 4.99 -8.03
CA ASP A 409 -20.27 5.17 -7.25
C ASP A 409 -20.19 4.44 -5.90
N LEU A 410 -19.66 3.21 -5.88
CA LEU A 410 -19.38 2.50 -4.63
C LEU A 410 -18.38 3.29 -3.78
N TRP A 411 -17.26 3.77 -4.36
CA TRP A 411 -16.26 4.57 -3.65
C TRP A 411 -16.88 5.78 -2.92
N LYS A 412 -17.82 6.48 -3.55
CA LYS A 412 -18.49 7.65 -2.94
C LYS A 412 -19.28 7.31 -1.68
N THR A 413 -19.82 6.09 -1.57
CA THR A 413 -20.69 5.67 -0.46
C THR A 413 -19.91 5.17 0.75
N LEU A 414 -18.65 4.80 0.58
CA LEU A 414 -17.83 4.22 1.64
C LEU A 414 -17.28 5.29 2.60
N PRO A 415 -16.99 4.95 3.87
CA PRO A 415 -16.34 5.84 4.83
C PRO A 415 -14.99 6.36 4.28
N PRO A 416 -14.74 7.69 4.29
CA PRO A 416 -13.53 8.24 3.68
C PRO A 416 -12.28 8.04 4.52
N ASP A 417 -12.41 7.97 5.84
CA ASP A 417 -11.33 7.96 6.81
C ASP A 417 -11.62 7.00 7.98
N THR A 418 -10.58 6.66 8.70
CA THR A 418 -10.65 5.99 10.01
C THR A 418 -9.70 6.67 10.98
N THR A 419 -10.00 6.57 12.28
CA THR A 419 -9.09 7.00 13.36
C THR A 419 -8.30 5.84 13.95
N ASP A 420 -8.61 4.61 13.54
CA ASP A 420 -7.91 3.42 14.01
C ASP A 420 -6.50 3.33 13.37
N PRO A 421 -5.42 3.36 14.17
CA PRO A 421 -4.06 3.40 13.64
C PRO A 421 -3.66 2.10 12.93
N VAL A 422 -4.24 0.95 13.29
CA VAL A 422 -3.96 -0.33 12.63
C VAL A 422 -4.52 -0.33 11.21
N VAL A 423 -5.77 0.12 11.07
CA VAL A 423 -6.40 0.25 9.74
C VAL A 423 -5.71 1.35 8.93
N GLN A 424 -5.33 2.48 9.55
CA GLN A 424 -4.61 3.56 8.88
C GLN A 424 -3.28 3.09 8.27
N ARG A 425 -2.53 2.19 8.94
CA ARG A 425 -1.26 1.66 8.41
C ARG A 425 -1.44 0.83 7.15
N THR A 426 -2.61 0.24 6.93
CA THR A 426 -2.93 -0.50 5.71
C THR A 426 -3.73 0.33 4.68
N PHE A 427 -3.72 1.66 4.82
CA PHE A 427 -4.44 2.58 3.93
C PHE A 427 -3.52 3.75 3.50
N PRO A 428 -2.50 3.51 2.64
CA PRO A 428 -1.44 4.48 2.34
C PRO A 428 -1.87 5.59 1.35
N ILE A 429 -3.00 5.44 0.66
CA ILE A 429 -3.52 6.42 -0.31
C ILE A 429 -4.83 6.99 0.24
N ARG A 430 -4.75 8.17 0.88
CA ARG A 430 -5.86 8.82 1.62
C ARG A 430 -6.37 10.10 0.98
N GLN A 431 -5.55 10.71 0.10
CA GLN A 431 -5.84 11.96 -0.58
C GLN A 431 -5.95 11.74 -2.09
N PRO A 432 -7.04 11.13 -2.56
CA PRO A 432 -7.20 10.80 -3.98
C PRO A 432 -7.09 12.01 -4.91
N LEU A 433 -7.30 13.24 -4.39
CA LEU A 433 -7.10 14.47 -5.15
C LEU A 433 -5.68 14.60 -5.70
N LEU A 434 -4.66 14.13 -4.96
CA LEU A 434 -3.26 14.17 -5.36
C LEU A 434 -2.93 13.14 -6.46
N TRP A 435 -3.75 12.11 -6.61
CA TRP A 435 -3.55 11.04 -7.58
C TRP A 435 -4.25 11.32 -8.90
N ILE A 436 -5.46 11.88 -8.84
CA ILE A 436 -6.25 12.16 -10.04
C ILE A 436 -5.87 13.47 -10.75
N ARG A 437 -5.28 14.41 -10.04
CA ARG A 437 -4.69 15.63 -10.62
C ARG A 437 -3.24 15.34 -10.97
N ARG A 438 -2.86 15.54 -12.22
CA ARG A 438 -1.44 15.55 -12.59
C ARG A 438 -0.81 16.80 -12.00
N ALA A 439 0.35 16.64 -11.35
CA ALA A 439 1.17 17.79 -11.00
C ALA A 439 1.45 18.59 -12.29
N PRO A 440 1.46 19.93 -12.21
CA PRO A 440 1.87 20.76 -13.33
C PRO A 440 3.27 20.34 -13.80
N ALA A 441 3.49 20.25 -15.12
CA ALA A 441 4.83 20.02 -15.65
C ALA A 441 5.78 21.13 -15.11
N MET A 442 6.93 20.72 -14.62
CA MET A 442 7.99 21.61 -14.15
C MET A 442 8.60 22.36 -15.32
#